data_28ff98d13057524963aed75b6ca5d21f
#
_entry.id   28ff98d13057524963aed75b6ca5d21f
#
_cell.length_a   1.000
_cell.length_b   1.000
_cell.length_c   1.000
_cell.angle_alpha   90.00
_cell.angle_beta   90.00
_cell.angle_gamma   90.00
#
_symmetry.space_group_name_H-M   'P 1'
#
loop_
_entity.id
_entity.type
_entity.pdbx_description
1 polymer ?
#
loop_
_entity_poly.entity_id
_entity_poly.type
_entity_poly.pdbx_seq_one_letter_code
_entity_poly.pdbx_strand_id
1 'polypeptide(L)'
;MIHRFHPAAEAEHLDQVAYYESQQPGLGARYFAAVDSMLKRASRTPEQFACFPNSRLRRAVLRQFKFTIIFREVSGTIEVLAVGHQRRRPGYWHARI
;
A
#
# COMPACT_ATOMS: atom_id res chain seq x y z
N MET A 1 -8.20 1.85 -14.49
CA MET A 1 -6.82 1.41 -14.20
C MET A 1 -6.87 0.38 -13.10
N ILE A 2 -6.06 -0.68 -13.20
CA ILE A 2 -5.98 -1.74 -12.20
C ILE A 2 -4.70 -1.60 -11.39
N HIS A 3 -4.60 -2.33 -10.30
CA HIS A 3 -3.38 -2.37 -9.50
C HIS A 3 -2.82 -3.79 -9.44
N ARG A 4 -1.51 -3.88 -9.19
CA ARG A 4 -0.83 -5.15 -8.93
C ARG A 4 0.19 -4.91 -7.84
N PHE A 5 0.52 -5.97 -7.10
CA PHE A 5 1.51 -5.90 -6.04
C PHE A 5 2.87 -6.40 -6.51
N HIS A 6 3.93 -5.70 -6.12
CA HIS A 6 5.24 -6.31 -6.08
C HIS A 6 5.15 -7.52 -5.11
N PRO A 7 5.79 -8.66 -5.41
CA PRO A 7 5.67 -9.86 -4.56
C PRO A 7 5.97 -9.61 -3.08
N ALA A 8 6.98 -8.80 -2.78
CA ALA A 8 7.31 -8.47 -1.40
C ALA A 8 6.20 -7.64 -0.73
N ALA A 9 5.57 -6.75 -1.48
CA ALA A 9 4.47 -5.94 -0.96
C ALA A 9 3.22 -6.79 -0.71
N GLU A 10 2.96 -7.75 -1.59
CA GLU A 10 1.84 -8.67 -1.40
C GLU A 10 2.02 -9.51 -0.15
N ALA A 11 3.23 -10.03 0.06
CA ALA A 11 3.54 -10.81 1.25
C ALA A 11 3.34 -9.98 2.52
N GLU A 12 3.81 -8.74 2.53
CA GLU A 12 3.60 -7.82 3.66
C GLU A 12 2.12 -7.60 3.95
N HIS A 13 1.35 -7.39 2.89
CA HIS A 13 -0.08 -7.14 3.01
C HIS A 13 -0.79 -8.34 3.62
N LEU A 14 -0.54 -9.53 3.10
CA LEU A 14 -1.19 -10.76 3.57
C LEU A 14 -0.77 -11.10 5.00
N ASP A 15 0.50 -10.90 5.35
CA ASP A 15 0.97 -11.11 6.71
C ASP A 15 0.28 -10.17 7.69
N GLN A 16 0.06 -8.92 7.28
CA GLN A 16 -0.58 -7.94 8.13
C GLN A 16 -2.07 -8.24 8.31
N VAL A 17 -2.74 -8.72 7.27
CA VAL A 17 -4.12 -9.16 7.37
C VAL A 17 -4.24 -10.29 8.40
N ALA A 18 -3.35 -11.28 8.31
CA ALA A 18 -3.34 -12.40 9.24
C ALA A 18 -3.05 -11.94 10.68
N TYR A 19 -2.12 -11.02 10.85
CA TYR A 19 -1.80 -10.47 12.16
C TYR A 19 -3.02 -9.81 12.82
N TYR A 20 -3.70 -8.94 12.07
CA TYR A 20 -4.89 -8.26 12.62
C TYR A 20 -6.01 -9.23 12.94
N GLU A 21 -6.20 -10.24 12.08
CA GLU A 21 -7.23 -11.24 12.34
C GLU A 21 -6.92 -12.04 13.59
N SER A 22 -5.66 -12.31 13.89
CA SER A 22 -5.25 -13.00 15.10
C SER A 22 -5.49 -12.16 16.36
N GLN A 23 -5.51 -10.83 16.23
CA GLN A 23 -5.73 -9.93 17.37
C GLN A 23 -7.21 -9.79 17.70
N GLN A 24 -8.06 -9.79 16.68
CA GLN A 24 -9.50 -9.64 16.87
C GLN A 24 -10.23 -10.20 15.66
N PRO A 25 -11.22 -11.09 15.84
CA PRO A 25 -12.01 -11.59 14.72
C PRO A 25 -12.65 -10.45 13.92
N GLY A 26 -12.48 -10.50 12.60
CA GLY A 26 -13.00 -9.49 11.67
C GLY A 26 -12.07 -8.31 11.43
N LEU A 27 -11.04 -8.13 12.26
CA LEU A 27 -10.13 -6.98 12.10
C LEU A 27 -9.28 -7.12 10.84
N GLY A 28 -8.86 -8.33 10.50
CA GLY A 28 -8.11 -8.58 9.26
C GLY A 28 -8.93 -8.21 8.04
N ALA A 29 -10.21 -8.56 8.02
CA ALA A 29 -11.10 -8.21 6.92
C ALA A 29 -11.28 -6.69 6.80
N ARG A 30 -11.37 -5.98 7.90
CA ARG A 30 -11.48 -4.50 7.90
C ARG A 30 -10.20 -3.85 7.37
N TYR A 31 -9.05 -4.36 7.76
CA TYR A 31 -7.77 -3.87 7.25
C TYR A 31 -7.65 -4.13 5.74
N PHE A 32 -7.96 -5.35 5.31
CA PHE A 32 -7.96 -5.70 3.89
C PHE A 32 -8.85 -4.75 3.09
N ALA A 33 -10.06 -4.51 3.57
CA ALA A 33 -11.01 -3.63 2.89
C ALA A 33 -10.49 -2.19 2.81
N ALA A 34 -9.83 -1.71 3.86
CA ALA A 34 -9.28 -0.36 3.86
C ALA A 34 -8.16 -0.21 2.83
N VAL A 35 -7.26 -1.19 2.73
CA VAL A 35 -6.20 -1.19 1.71
C VAL A 35 -6.80 -1.27 0.32
N ASP A 36 -7.75 -2.19 0.11
CA ASP A 36 -8.40 -2.39 -1.19
C ASP A 36 -9.10 -1.11 -1.67
N SER A 37 -9.83 -0.47 -0.78
CA SER A 37 -10.51 0.80 -1.08
C SER A 37 -9.54 1.90 -1.47
N MET A 38 -8.42 2.01 -0.76
CA MET A 38 -7.40 3.01 -1.06
C MET A 38 -6.75 2.74 -2.41
N LEU A 39 -6.47 1.47 -2.73
CA LEU A 39 -5.87 1.10 -4.01
C LEU A 39 -6.82 1.35 -5.17
N LYS A 40 -8.11 1.12 -4.98
CA LYS A 40 -9.11 1.46 -6.00
C LYS A 40 -9.14 2.96 -6.26
N ARG A 41 -9.06 3.76 -5.22
CA ARG A 41 -9.00 5.22 -5.35
C ARG A 41 -7.71 5.65 -6.06
N ALA A 42 -6.57 5.09 -5.68
CA ALA A 42 -5.29 5.38 -6.31
C ALA A 42 -5.28 4.99 -7.79
N SER A 43 -5.95 3.89 -8.13
CA SER A 43 -6.05 3.44 -9.52
C SER A 43 -6.88 4.39 -10.37
N ARG A 44 -7.87 5.05 -9.79
CA ARG A 44 -8.72 6.00 -10.53
C ARG A 44 -8.06 7.37 -10.69
N THR A 45 -7.42 7.85 -9.63
CA THR A 45 -6.89 9.22 -9.59
C THR A 45 -5.50 9.24 -8.94
N PRO A 46 -4.49 8.59 -9.56
CA PRO A 46 -3.15 8.53 -8.93
C PRO A 46 -2.54 9.91 -8.71
N GLU A 47 -2.86 10.87 -9.56
CA GLU A 47 -2.33 12.22 -9.48
C GLU A 47 -2.77 12.99 -8.23
N GLN A 48 -3.78 12.50 -7.52
CA GLN A 48 -4.23 13.11 -6.27
C GLN A 48 -3.37 12.71 -5.07
N PHE A 49 -2.43 11.79 -5.28
CA PHE A 49 -1.55 11.32 -4.20
C PHE A 49 -0.18 11.95 -4.33
N ALA A 50 0.41 12.35 -3.20
CA ALA A 50 1.68 13.05 -3.19
C ALA A 50 2.82 12.17 -3.69
N CYS A 51 3.67 12.75 -4.56
CA CYS A 51 4.92 12.12 -4.95
C CYS A 51 6.02 12.43 -3.95
N PHE A 52 6.96 11.51 -3.84
CA PHE A 52 8.23 11.81 -3.19
C PHE A 52 9.01 12.81 -4.06
N PRO A 53 9.84 13.68 -3.46
CA PRO A 53 10.63 14.64 -4.23
C PRO A 53 11.48 13.95 -5.31
N ASN A 54 11.46 14.53 -6.52
CA ASN A 54 12.23 14.04 -7.68
C ASN A 54 11.97 12.56 -7.98
N SER A 55 10.74 12.10 -7.79
CA SER A 55 10.42 10.69 -7.92
C SER A 55 9.03 10.52 -8.52
N ARG A 56 8.81 9.37 -9.15
CA ARG A 56 7.48 8.96 -9.60
C ARG A 56 6.75 8.13 -8.53
N LEU A 57 7.40 7.87 -7.41
CA LEU A 57 6.79 7.13 -6.33
C LEU A 57 5.79 8.01 -5.60
N ARG A 58 4.62 7.45 -5.34
CA ARG A 58 3.55 8.13 -4.61
C ARG A 58 3.23 7.37 -3.34
N ARG A 59 2.64 8.08 -2.38
CA ARG A 59 2.24 7.47 -1.12
C ARG A 59 0.77 7.72 -0.85
N ALA A 60 0.12 6.70 -0.29
CA ALA A 60 -1.22 6.77 0.23
C ALA A 60 -1.20 6.38 1.69
N VAL A 61 -1.74 7.22 2.55
CA VAL A 61 -1.68 7.04 4.00
C VAL A 61 -3.02 6.51 4.51
N LEU A 62 -2.99 5.36 5.19
CA LEU A 62 -4.16 4.82 5.88
C LEU A 62 -4.07 5.22 7.35
N ARG A 63 -4.76 6.30 7.71
CA ARG A 63 -4.69 6.83 9.07
C ARG A 63 -5.26 5.87 10.10
N GLN A 64 -6.29 5.14 9.72
CA GLN A 64 -7.02 4.22 10.58
C GLN A 64 -6.12 3.11 11.15
N PHE A 65 -5.14 2.66 10.35
CA PHE A 65 -4.22 1.59 10.75
C PHE A 65 -2.77 2.07 10.82
N LYS A 66 -2.53 3.35 10.58
CA LYS A 66 -1.19 3.96 10.57
C LYS A 66 -0.26 3.28 9.57
N PHE A 67 -0.78 2.94 8.40
CA PHE A 67 -0.01 2.33 7.31
C PHE A 67 0.15 3.28 6.16
N THR A 68 1.24 3.09 5.42
CA THR A 68 1.50 3.83 4.19
C THR A 68 1.67 2.83 3.05
N ILE A 69 0.99 3.10 1.95
CA ILE A 69 1.11 2.35 0.70
C ILE A 69 2.01 3.17 -0.21
N ILE A 70 3.08 2.55 -0.71
CA ILE A 70 3.98 3.16 -1.69
C ILE A 70 3.68 2.53 -3.04
N PHE A 71 3.39 3.35 -4.04
CA PHE A 71 3.03 2.86 -5.36
C PHE A 71 3.58 3.77 -6.45
N ARG A 72 3.58 3.25 -7.67
CA ARG A 72 3.90 4.03 -8.87
C ARG A 72 3.00 3.60 -10.02
N GLU A 73 2.86 4.46 -10.99
CA GLU A 73 2.12 4.16 -12.20
C GLU A 73 3.09 3.61 -13.25
N VAL A 74 2.75 2.46 -13.83
CA VAL A 74 3.55 1.82 -14.86
C VAL A 74 2.61 1.33 -15.95
N SER A 75 2.71 1.92 -17.14
CA SER A 75 1.93 1.48 -18.32
C SER A 75 0.43 1.36 -18.04
N GLY A 76 -0.14 2.37 -17.39
CA GLY A 76 -1.57 2.40 -17.09
C GLY A 76 -2.00 1.51 -15.94
N THR A 77 -1.05 0.96 -15.20
CA THR A 77 -1.30 0.10 -14.02
C THR A 77 -0.63 0.72 -12.81
N ILE A 78 -1.26 0.59 -11.66
CA ILE A 78 -0.63 0.95 -10.38
C ILE A 78 0.16 -0.24 -9.90
N GLU A 79 1.45 -0.06 -9.66
CA GLU A 79 2.30 -1.07 -9.04
C GLU A 79 2.52 -0.72 -7.57
N VAL A 80 2.09 -1.59 -6.66
CA VAL A 80 2.26 -1.40 -5.23
C VAL A 80 3.61 -1.96 -4.83
N LEU A 81 4.50 -1.10 -4.34
CA LEU A 81 5.87 -1.47 -3.97
C LEU A 81 6.00 -1.82 -2.49
N ALA A 82 5.15 -1.24 -1.66
CA ALA A 82 5.21 -1.49 -0.22
C ALA A 82 3.89 -1.19 0.45
N VAL A 83 3.57 -1.98 1.47
CA VAL A 83 2.45 -1.73 2.39
C VAL A 83 3.02 -1.90 3.78
N GLY A 84 3.34 -0.80 4.46
CA GLY A 84 4.04 -0.89 5.72
C GLY A 84 3.56 0.08 6.77
N HIS A 85 3.75 -0.30 8.02
CA HIS A 85 3.43 0.55 9.15
C HIS A 85 4.29 1.82 9.09
N GLN A 86 3.72 2.95 9.52
CA GLN A 86 4.41 4.26 9.46
C GLN A 86 5.70 4.30 10.27
N ARG A 87 5.85 3.42 11.26
CA ARG A 87 7.07 3.33 12.06
C ARG A 87 8.19 2.54 11.38
N ARG A 88 7.89 1.95 10.23
CA ARG A 88 8.88 1.18 9.52
C ARG A 88 9.99 2.07 8.99
N ARG A 89 11.21 1.51 8.90
CA ARG A 89 12.40 2.22 8.43
C ARG A 89 12.14 2.86 7.05
N PRO A 90 12.36 4.17 6.90
CA PRO A 90 12.16 4.82 5.60
C PRO A 90 13.04 4.20 4.51
N GLY A 91 12.46 4.06 3.30
CA GLY A 91 13.22 3.59 2.15
C GLY A 91 13.44 2.09 2.06
N TYR A 92 12.82 1.30 2.93
CA TYR A 92 12.99 -0.16 2.89
C TYR A 92 12.54 -0.79 1.57
N TRP A 93 11.74 -0.07 0.79
CA TRP A 93 11.22 -0.53 -0.51
C TRP A 93 12.18 -0.26 -1.67
N HIS A 94 13.29 0.43 -1.46
CA HIS A 94 14.17 0.85 -2.57
C HIS A 94 14.66 -0.31 -3.40
N ALA A 95 14.94 -1.46 -2.80
CA ALA A 95 15.39 -2.64 -3.53
C ALA A 95 14.29 -3.24 -4.43
N ARG A 96 13.07 -2.75 -4.33
CA ARG A 96 11.93 -3.27 -5.09
C ARG A 96 11.64 -2.47 -6.36
N ILE A 97 12.34 -1.37 -6.55
CA ILE A 97 12.12 -0.46 -7.68
C ILE A 97 12.70 -1.03 -9.00
#